data_4b30d733673735fd4502c230a7febe41
#
_entry.id   4b30d733673735fd4502c230a7febe41
#
_cell.length_a   1.000
_cell.length_b   1.000
_cell.length_c   1.000
_cell.angle_alpha   90.00
_cell.angle_beta   90.00
_cell.angle_gamma   90.00
#
_symmetry.space_group_name_H-M   'P 1'
#
loop_
_entity.id
_entity.type
_entity.pdbx_description
1 polymer ?
#
loop_
_entity_poly.entity_id
_entity_poly.type
_entity_poly.pdbx_seq_one_letter_code
_entity_poly.pdbx_strand_id
1 'polypeptide(L)'
;AKRTLIDRFYDNEFGGVYWSLDYKGNPLDTKKQIYALGFAIYGLSEYARATGDDEALAYAIRLFETIEEHSFDPVKNGYCEALTREWGEIADMRLSAKDENERKTMNTHLHILEPYTNLFRMWKDTRLERQLRNLIGLFTERILNIKTGHLELFFNDDWVSKYRIVSYG
;
A
#
# COMPACT_ATOMS: atom_id res chain seq x y z
N ALA A 1 -14.08 -13.59 -6.92
CA ALA A 1 -13.03 -12.57 -6.62
C ALA A 1 -12.26 -12.95 -5.35
N LYS A 2 -12.90 -13.07 -4.14
CA LYS A 2 -12.22 -13.41 -2.87
C LYS A 2 -11.32 -14.66 -2.99
N ARG A 3 -11.85 -15.78 -3.48
CA ARG A 3 -11.10 -17.05 -3.63
C ARG A 3 -9.88 -16.89 -4.55
N THR A 4 -10.02 -16.20 -5.68
CA THR A 4 -8.91 -15.95 -6.59
C THR A 4 -7.79 -15.16 -5.90
N LEU A 5 -8.15 -14.14 -5.09
CA LEU A 5 -7.18 -13.34 -4.36
C LEU A 5 -6.44 -14.18 -3.32
N ILE A 6 -7.16 -14.95 -2.51
CA ILE A 6 -6.57 -15.75 -1.43
C ILE A 6 -5.81 -16.97 -1.99
N ASP A 7 -6.40 -17.69 -2.96
CA ASP A 7 -5.85 -18.96 -3.42
C ASP A 7 -4.76 -18.81 -4.48
N ARG A 8 -4.63 -17.63 -5.14
CA ARG A 8 -3.72 -17.41 -6.27
C ARG A 8 -2.78 -16.23 -6.08
N PHE A 9 -3.30 -15.06 -5.66
CA PHE A 9 -2.46 -13.87 -5.50
C PHE A 9 -1.72 -13.83 -4.17
N TYR A 10 -2.29 -14.38 -3.09
CA TYR A 10 -1.64 -14.38 -1.80
C TYR A 10 -0.41 -15.29 -1.79
N ASP A 11 0.74 -14.76 -1.38
CA ASP A 11 1.98 -15.51 -1.24
C ASP A 11 2.02 -16.22 0.12
N ASN A 12 1.77 -17.52 0.12
CA ASN A 12 1.73 -18.32 1.35
C ASN A 12 3.12 -18.56 1.97
N GLU A 13 4.21 -18.28 1.24
CA GLU A 13 5.57 -18.47 1.71
C GLU A 13 6.11 -17.22 2.41
N PHE A 14 5.95 -16.05 1.77
CA PHE A 14 6.49 -14.77 2.27
C PHE A 14 5.42 -13.77 2.73
N GLY A 15 4.14 -14.09 2.58
CA GLY A 15 3.05 -13.14 2.83
C GLY A 15 2.91 -12.09 1.73
N GLY A 16 1.91 -11.20 1.89
CA GLY A 16 1.58 -10.22 0.87
C GLY A 16 0.92 -10.82 -0.36
N VAL A 17 0.86 -10.05 -1.46
CA VAL A 17 0.31 -10.51 -2.73
C VAL A 17 1.33 -10.33 -3.86
N TYR A 18 1.25 -11.18 -4.88
CA TYR A 18 1.99 -11.02 -6.13
C TYR A 18 1.46 -9.84 -6.92
N TRP A 19 2.33 -9.14 -7.64
CA TRP A 19 1.95 -8.05 -8.52
C TRP A 19 1.10 -8.52 -9.69
N SER A 20 1.50 -9.62 -10.33
CA SER A 20 0.71 -10.20 -11.41
C SER A 20 0.82 -11.71 -11.51
N LEU A 21 -0.19 -12.31 -12.11
CA LEU A 21 -0.25 -13.73 -12.46
C LEU A 21 -0.33 -13.89 -13.98
N ASP A 22 0.11 -15.05 -14.48
CA ASP A 22 -0.16 -15.46 -15.85
C ASP A 22 -1.64 -15.87 -16.04
N TYR A 23 -2.02 -16.15 -17.29
CA TYR A 23 -3.40 -16.56 -17.61
C TYR A 23 -3.83 -17.91 -17.00
N LYS A 24 -2.88 -18.69 -16.48
CA LYS A 24 -3.13 -19.95 -15.77
C LYS A 24 -3.24 -19.77 -14.25
N GLY A 25 -2.95 -18.57 -13.77
CA GLY A 25 -2.94 -18.22 -12.36
C GLY A 25 -1.63 -18.55 -11.63
N ASN A 26 -0.52 -18.70 -12.36
CA ASN A 26 0.80 -18.83 -11.77
C ASN A 26 1.42 -17.44 -11.57
N PRO A 27 2.24 -17.24 -10.50
CA PRO A 27 2.96 -15.99 -10.31
C PRO A 27 3.81 -15.61 -11.53
N LEU A 28 3.62 -14.40 -12.08
CA LEU A 28 4.35 -13.86 -13.21
C LEU A 28 5.34 -12.78 -12.75
N ASP A 29 4.85 -11.75 -12.08
CA ASP A 29 5.66 -10.75 -11.39
C ASP A 29 5.40 -10.88 -9.89
N THR A 30 6.43 -11.26 -9.15
CA THR A 30 6.34 -11.59 -7.74
C THR A 30 6.70 -10.44 -6.80
N LYS A 31 7.10 -9.27 -7.35
CA LYS A 31 7.43 -8.11 -6.52
C LYS A 31 6.28 -7.74 -5.58
N LYS A 32 6.62 -7.26 -4.41
CA LYS A 32 5.66 -6.77 -3.42
C LYS A 32 5.42 -5.29 -3.65
N GLN A 33 4.46 -4.99 -4.52
CA GLN A 33 4.00 -3.63 -4.73
C GLN A 33 3.03 -3.26 -3.62
N ILE A 34 3.36 -2.30 -2.77
CA ILE A 34 2.55 -1.95 -1.59
C ILE A 34 1.16 -1.45 -1.98
N TYR A 35 1.07 -0.74 -3.09
CA TYR A 35 -0.20 -0.41 -3.75
C TYR A 35 -1.12 -1.63 -3.92
N ALA A 36 -0.61 -2.76 -4.40
CA ALA A 36 -1.42 -3.97 -4.60
C ALA A 36 -1.89 -4.59 -3.28
N LEU A 37 -1.04 -4.57 -2.24
CA LEU A 37 -1.44 -5.01 -0.91
C LEU A 37 -2.55 -4.11 -0.35
N GLY A 38 -2.46 -2.79 -0.56
CA GLY A 38 -3.51 -1.85 -0.19
C GLY A 38 -4.85 -2.20 -0.84
N PHE A 39 -4.87 -2.40 -2.14
CA PHE A 39 -6.11 -2.79 -2.85
C PHE A 39 -6.65 -4.15 -2.42
N ALA A 40 -5.78 -5.10 -2.08
CA ALA A 40 -6.20 -6.39 -1.52
C ALA A 40 -6.89 -6.21 -0.15
N ILE A 41 -6.33 -5.37 0.73
CA ILE A 41 -6.98 -4.99 2.01
C ILE A 41 -8.35 -4.36 1.73
N TYR A 42 -8.41 -3.42 0.77
CA TYR A 42 -9.65 -2.71 0.44
C TYR A 42 -10.76 -3.67 0.00
N GLY A 43 -10.45 -4.54 -0.97
CA GLY A 43 -11.40 -5.51 -1.48
C GLY A 43 -11.84 -6.54 -0.42
N LEU A 44 -10.91 -7.05 0.39
CA LEU A 44 -11.20 -8.04 1.43
C LEU A 44 -11.99 -7.45 2.59
N SER A 45 -11.63 -6.26 3.06
CA SER A 45 -12.37 -5.60 4.16
C SER A 45 -13.77 -5.18 3.73
N GLU A 46 -13.96 -4.73 2.48
CA GLU A 46 -15.28 -4.43 1.94
C GLU A 46 -16.12 -5.69 1.74
N TYR A 47 -15.52 -6.77 1.27
CA TYR A 47 -16.19 -8.05 1.17
C TYR A 47 -16.63 -8.58 2.55
N ALA A 48 -15.73 -8.53 3.55
CA ALA A 48 -16.08 -8.90 4.93
C ALA A 48 -17.23 -8.04 5.48
N ARG A 49 -17.21 -6.72 5.22
CA ARG A 49 -18.26 -5.80 5.64
C ARG A 49 -19.62 -6.15 5.02
N ALA A 50 -19.64 -6.55 3.76
CA ALA A 50 -20.86 -6.85 3.03
C ALA A 50 -21.44 -8.24 3.36
N THR A 51 -20.59 -9.20 3.75
CA THR A 51 -20.98 -10.62 3.87
C THR A 51 -20.86 -11.20 5.28
N GLY A 52 -20.13 -10.52 6.21
CA GLY A 52 -19.77 -11.06 7.51
C GLY A 52 -18.70 -12.17 7.45
N ASP A 53 -17.86 -12.19 6.40
CA ASP A 53 -16.87 -13.24 6.17
C ASP A 53 -15.60 -12.99 7.00
N ASP A 54 -15.43 -13.76 8.07
CA ASP A 54 -14.29 -13.66 9.00
C ASP A 54 -12.95 -14.03 8.35
N GLU A 55 -12.95 -14.94 7.36
CA GLU A 55 -11.72 -15.29 6.63
C GLU A 55 -11.20 -14.10 5.82
N ALA A 56 -12.09 -13.38 5.13
CA ALA A 56 -11.71 -12.19 4.39
C ALA A 56 -11.16 -11.09 5.31
N LEU A 57 -11.77 -10.89 6.47
CA LEU A 57 -11.28 -9.94 7.47
C LEU A 57 -9.90 -10.36 8.00
N ALA A 58 -9.71 -11.64 8.30
CA ALA A 58 -8.42 -12.14 8.78
C ALA A 58 -7.28 -11.92 7.75
N TYR A 59 -7.55 -12.12 6.46
CA TYR A 59 -6.56 -11.83 5.42
C TYR A 59 -6.29 -10.33 5.25
N ALA A 60 -7.31 -9.48 5.37
CA ALA A 60 -7.12 -8.03 5.36
C ALA A 60 -6.22 -7.56 6.52
N ILE A 61 -6.42 -8.11 7.72
CA ILE A 61 -5.59 -7.81 8.90
C ILE A 61 -4.15 -8.29 8.68
N ARG A 62 -3.93 -9.50 8.18
CA ARG A 62 -2.58 -10.01 7.87
C ARG A 62 -1.85 -9.12 6.87
N LEU A 63 -2.54 -8.64 5.84
CA LEU A 63 -1.94 -7.75 4.85
C LEU A 63 -1.59 -6.37 5.46
N PHE A 64 -2.42 -5.85 6.37
CA PHE A 64 -2.08 -4.67 7.16
C PHE A 64 -0.80 -4.90 7.96
N GLU A 65 -0.71 -5.99 8.72
CA GLU A 65 0.47 -6.33 9.52
C GLU A 65 1.71 -6.48 8.64
N THR A 66 1.58 -7.09 7.47
CA THR A 66 2.66 -7.22 6.48
C THR A 66 3.16 -5.87 5.95
N ILE A 67 2.27 -4.93 5.65
CA ILE A 67 2.67 -3.57 5.23
C ILE A 67 3.41 -2.85 6.36
N GLU A 68 2.90 -2.94 7.59
CA GLU A 68 3.53 -2.29 8.75
C GLU A 68 4.90 -2.87 9.08
N GLU A 69 5.10 -4.17 8.89
CA GLU A 69 6.36 -4.85 9.17
C GLU A 69 7.44 -4.54 8.13
N HIS A 70 7.07 -4.50 6.83
CA HIS A 70 8.06 -4.49 5.76
C HIS A 70 8.18 -3.16 5.01
N SER A 71 7.11 -2.38 4.94
CA SER A 71 7.10 -1.14 4.15
C SER A 71 7.21 0.13 5.00
N PHE A 72 6.70 0.12 6.23
CA PHE A 72 6.71 1.30 7.09
C PHE A 72 8.14 1.65 7.54
N ASP A 73 8.54 2.90 7.32
CA ASP A 73 9.82 3.44 7.77
C ASP A 73 9.63 4.17 9.12
N PRO A 74 10.04 3.58 10.25
CA PRO A 74 9.84 4.19 11.56
C PRO A 74 10.80 5.36 11.85
N VAL A 75 11.86 5.54 11.04
CA VAL A 75 12.88 6.57 11.24
C VAL A 75 12.53 7.84 10.48
N LYS A 76 12.23 7.70 9.19
CA LYS A 76 11.96 8.83 8.29
C LYS A 76 10.46 9.01 8.02
N ASN A 77 9.65 8.12 8.57
CA ASN A 77 8.20 8.04 8.39
C ASN A 77 7.77 7.76 6.94
N GLY A 78 6.58 7.20 6.79
CA GLY A 78 6.01 6.84 5.49
C GLY A 78 6.32 5.41 5.07
N TYR A 79 5.93 5.08 3.85
CA TYR A 79 5.96 3.72 3.32
C TYR A 79 6.79 3.67 2.05
N CYS A 80 7.59 2.61 1.87
CA CYS A 80 8.28 2.38 0.61
C CYS A 80 7.31 1.84 -0.44
N GLU A 81 7.62 2.11 -1.72
CA GLU A 81 6.77 1.83 -2.87
C GLU A 81 6.67 0.33 -3.18
N ALA A 82 7.81 -0.36 -3.22
CA ALA A 82 7.90 -1.77 -3.55
C ALA A 82 9.13 -2.44 -2.96
N LEU A 83 9.07 -3.78 -2.86
CA LEU A 83 10.13 -4.66 -2.36
C LEU A 83 10.23 -5.92 -3.24
N THR A 84 11.28 -6.69 -3.10
CA THR A 84 11.36 -8.03 -3.70
C THR A 84 10.31 -8.96 -3.10
N ARG A 85 10.15 -10.14 -3.66
CA ARG A 85 9.25 -11.16 -3.10
C ARG A 85 9.54 -11.47 -1.63
N GLU A 86 10.82 -11.50 -1.29
CA GLU A 86 11.37 -11.84 0.04
C GLU A 86 11.52 -10.60 0.95
N TRP A 87 10.90 -9.47 0.58
CA TRP A 87 10.91 -8.21 1.31
C TRP A 87 12.27 -7.49 1.34
N GLY A 88 13.17 -7.83 0.41
CA GLY A 88 14.43 -7.12 0.19
C GLY A 88 14.26 -5.87 -0.67
N GLU A 89 15.34 -5.09 -0.80
CA GLU A 89 15.37 -3.93 -1.68
C GLU A 89 15.24 -4.33 -3.16
N ILE A 90 14.52 -3.52 -3.94
CA ILE A 90 14.34 -3.70 -5.36
C ILE A 90 14.79 -2.45 -6.12
N ALA A 91 15.47 -2.65 -7.25
CA ALA A 91 16.02 -1.55 -8.03
C ALA A 91 14.95 -0.71 -8.75
N ASP A 92 13.89 -1.34 -9.23
CA ASP A 92 12.75 -0.67 -9.89
C ASP A 92 11.49 -0.83 -9.06
N MET A 93 11.14 0.23 -8.34
CA MET A 93 9.96 0.29 -7.47
C MET A 93 8.70 0.78 -8.19
N ARG A 94 8.82 1.27 -9.43
CA ARG A 94 7.73 1.93 -10.15
C ARG A 94 6.51 1.04 -10.33
N LEU A 95 5.33 1.63 -10.25
CA LEU A 95 4.07 1.00 -10.67
C LEU A 95 4.01 0.85 -12.20
N SER A 96 4.51 1.85 -12.91
CA SER A 96 4.52 1.89 -14.38
C SER A 96 5.78 2.56 -14.92
N ALA A 97 6.06 2.38 -16.21
CA ALA A 97 7.18 3.03 -16.89
C ALA A 97 7.06 4.56 -16.95
N LYS A 98 5.90 5.13 -16.64
CA LYS A 98 5.66 6.58 -16.62
C LYS A 98 6.00 7.23 -15.27
N ASP A 99 6.16 6.42 -14.22
CA ASP A 99 6.44 6.91 -12.88
C ASP A 99 7.93 7.17 -12.70
N GLU A 100 8.25 8.09 -11.81
CA GLU A 100 9.61 8.27 -11.34
C GLU A 100 9.96 7.15 -10.34
N ASN A 101 11.21 6.68 -10.40
CA ASN A 101 11.67 5.60 -9.52
C ASN A 101 12.11 6.17 -8.17
N GLU A 102 11.15 6.50 -7.35
CA GLU A 102 11.37 7.05 -6.01
C GLU A 102 10.79 6.14 -4.93
N ARG A 103 11.36 6.22 -3.75
CA ARG A 103 11.03 5.31 -2.64
C ARG A 103 9.67 5.60 -2.02
N LYS A 104 9.24 6.85 -2.01
CA LYS A 104 7.95 7.29 -1.44
C LYS A 104 7.14 8.04 -2.48
N THR A 105 5.88 7.67 -2.64
CA THR A 105 4.98 8.32 -3.60
C THR A 105 3.68 8.74 -2.94
N MET A 106 3.09 9.82 -3.40
CA MET A 106 1.73 10.22 -3.00
C MET A 106 0.74 9.10 -3.28
N ASN A 107 0.86 8.47 -4.46
CA ASN A 107 -0.05 7.43 -4.93
C ASN A 107 -0.12 6.23 -3.97
N THR A 108 1.02 5.68 -3.57
CA THR A 108 1.03 4.55 -2.63
C THR A 108 0.52 4.96 -1.25
N HIS A 109 0.87 6.15 -0.75
CA HIS A 109 0.34 6.62 0.54
C HIS A 109 -1.18 6.83 0.51
N LEU A 110 -1.75 7.33 -0.60
CA LEU A 110 -3.20 7.44 -0.79
C LEU A 110 -3.85 6.06 -0.74
N HIS A 111 -3.30 5.11 -1.50
CA HIS A 111 -3.82 3.75 -1.60
C HIS A 111 -3.43 2.82 -0.43
N ILE A 112 -2.79 3.36 0.61
CA ILE A 112 -2.74 2.79 1.97
C ILE A 112 -3.80 3.46 2.87
N LEU A 113 -3.96 4.78 2.79
CA LEU A 113 -4.92 5.53 3.61
C LEU A 113 -6.36 5.06 3.39
N GLU A 114 -6.76 4.87 2.13
CA GLU A 114 -8.11 4.40 1.77
C GLU A 114 -8.44 3.01 2.33
N PRO A 115 -7.65 1.95 2.05
CA PRO A 115 -7.92 0.62 2.58
C PRO A 115 -7.81 0.55 4.11
N TYR A 116 -6.88 1.28 4.73
CA TYR A 116 -6.80 1.35 6.18
C TYR A 116 -8.05 2.00 6.79
N THR A 117 -8.59 3.03 6.14
CA THR A 117 -9.87 3.64 6.53
C THR A 117 -11.01 2.63 6.43
N ASN A 118 -11.06 1.84 5.36
CA ASN A 118 -12.10 0.83 5.18
C ASN A 118 -11.95 -0.32 6.18
N LEU A 119 -10.74 -0.82 6.39
CA LEU A 119 -10.45 -1.86 7.38
C LEU A 119 -10.81 -1.38 8.80
N PHE A 120 -10.53 -0.14 9.14
CA PHE A 120 -10.85 0.43 10.44
C PHE A 120 -12.36 0.48 10.74
N ARG A 121 -13.21 0.45 9.73
CA ARG A 121 -14.67 0.33 9.91
C ARG A 121 -15.07 -1.02 10.51
N MET A 122 -14.31 -2.07 10.18
CA MET A 122 -14.55 -3.44 10.61
C MET A 122 -13.71 -3.86 11.83
N TRP A 123 -12.51 -3.33 11.94
CA TRP A 123 -11.53 -3.72 12.95
C TRP A 123 -10.94 -2.50 13.63
N LYS A 124 -11.42 -2.20 14.86
CA LYS A 124 -11.04 -1.03 15.67
C LYS A 124 -9.74 -1.29 16.45
N ASP A 125 -8.64 -1.47 15.75
CA ASP A 125 -7.32 -1.65 16.34
C ASP A 125 -6.60 -0.32 16.55
N THR A 126 -5.94 -0.16 17.68
CA THR A 126 -5.23 1.09 18.05
C THR A 126 -3.98 1.34 17.20
N ARG A 127 -3.31 0.30 16.69
CA ARG A 127 -2.17 0.42 15.76
C ARG A 127 -2.66 0.98 14.43
N LEU A 128 -3.76 0.43 13.91
CA LEU A 128 -4.38 0.90 12.68
C LEU A 128 -4.86 2.36 12.81
N GLU A 129 -5.50 2.72 13.92
CA GLU A 129 -5.90 4.12 14.18
C GLU A 129 -4.70 5.07 14.20
N ARG A 130 -3.62 4.68 14.87
CA ARG A 130 -2.38 5.45 14.90
C ARG A 130 -1.82 5.68 13.51
N GLN A 131 -1.77 4.65 12.68
CA GLN A 131 -1.25 4.78 11.31
C GLN A 131 -2.17 5.60 10.40
N LEU A 132 -3.47 5.52 10.56
CA LEU A 132 -4.40 6.43 9.88
C LEU A 132 -4.14 7.90 10.22
N ARG A 133 -3.97 8.22 11.50
CA ARG A 133 -3.62 9.59 11.94
C ARG A 133 -2.28 10.03 11.37
N ASN A 134 -1.29 9.12 11.35
CA ASN A 134 0.02 9.36 10.77
C ASN A 134 -0.07 9.66 9.27
N LEU A 135 -0.80 8.86 8.50
CA LEU A 135 -1.01 9.06 7.06
C LEU A 135 -1.68 10.41 6.77
N ILE A 136 -2.71 10.78 7.53
CA ILE A 136 -3.35 12.10 7.41
C ILE A 136 -2.33 13.22 7.66
N GLY A 137 -1.47 13.07 8.69
CA GLY A 137 -0.37 14.00 8.97
C GLY A 137 0.61 14.10 7.79
N LEU A 138 1.02 12.97 7.19
CA LEU A 138 1.90 12.97 6.02
C LEU A 138 1.29 13.70 4.82
N PHE A 139 -0.02 13.51 4.56
CA PHE A 139 -0.70 14.25 3.49
C PHE A 139 -0.70 15.75 3.73
N THR A 140 -0.97 16.20 4.95
CA THR A 140 -1.07 17.64 5.27
C THR A 140 0.27 18.33 5.42
N GLU A 141 1.33 17.61 5.84
CA GLU A 141 2.62 18.20 6.19
C GLU A 141 3.70 17.98 5.14
N ARG A 142 3.60 16.92 4.31
CA ARG A 142 4.64 16.50 3.36
C ARG A 142 4.16 16.48 1.91
N ILE A 143 2.97 15.94 1.66
CA ILE A 143 2.47 15.69 0.31
C ILE A 143 1.75 16.91 -0.25
N LEU A 144 0.92 17.59 0.55
CA LEU A 144 0.24 18.80 0.16
C LEU A 144 1.21 20.00 0.18
N ASN A 145 1.45 20.58 -0.98
CA ASN A 145 2.14 21.87 -1.07
C ASN A 145 1.16 22.99 -0.74
N ILE A 146 1.23 23.52 0.49
CA ILE A 146 0.30 24.55 1.00
C ILE A 146 0.33 25.84 0.15
N LYS A 147 1.46 26.15 -0.49
CA LYS A 147 1.59 27.38 -1.29
C LYS A 147 0.85 27.30 -2.62
N THR A 148 0.79 26.11 -3.21
CA THR A 148 0.19 25.90 -4.53
C THR A 148 -1.17 25.21 -4.45
N GLY A 149 -1.48 24.54 -3.33
CA GLY A 149 -2.66 23.70 -3.15
C GLY A 149 -2.61 22.36 -3.91
N HIS A 150 -1.45 22.01 -4.48
CA HIS A 150 -1.27 20.78 -5.25
C HIS A 150 -0.63 19.67 -4.41
N LEU A 151 -0.86 18.41 -4.76
CA LEU A 151 -0.16 17.27 -4.22
C LEU A 151 1.12 17.03 -5.00
N GLU A 152 2.25 16.95 -4.31
CA GLU A 152 3.53 16.51 -4.88
C GLU A 152 3.55 14.98 -4.94
N LEU A 153 4.09 14.39 -6.02
CA LEU A 153 3.86 12.98 -6.34
C LEU A 153 4.98 12.05 -5.90
N PHE A 154 6.25 12.48 -6.01
CA PHE A 154 7.42 11.62 -5.85
C PHE A 154 8.41 12.23 -4.86
N PHE A 155 8.88 11.40 -3.92
CA PHE A 155 9.78 11.81 -2.85
C PHE A 155 10.88 10.78 -2.64
N ASN A 156 12.08 11.26 -2.33
CA ASN A 156 13.12 10.41 -1.79
C ASN A 156 12.79 10.00 -0.33
N ASP A 157 13.69 9.23 0.30
CA ASP A 157 13.53 8.81 1.71
C ASP A 157 13.33 9.98 2.68
N ASP A 158 13.93 11.11 2.43
CA ASP A 158 13.90 12.29 3.31
C ASP A 158 12.71 13.23 3.00
N TRP A 159 11.74 12.77 2.23
CA TRP A 159 10.55 13.54 1.81
C TRP A 159 10.91 14.78 0.97
N VAL A 160 12.01 14.73 0.23
CA VAL A 160 12.39 15.79 -0.70
C VAL A 160 11.85 15.45 -2.08
N SER A 161 10.96 16.29 -2.60
CA SER A 161 10.50 16.22 -4.00
C SER A 161 11.50 16.97 -4.89
N LYS A 162 11.95 16.31 -5.96
CA LYS A 162 12.84 16.89 -6.98
C LYS A 162 12.09 17.22 -8.27
N TYR A 163 10.84 16.81 -8.36
CA TYR A 163 10.04 16.85 -9.58
C TYR A 163 9.03 17.99 -9.55
N ARG A 164 8.76 18.54 -10.73
CA ARG A 164 7.72 19.57 -10.90
C ARG A 164 6.36 18.99 -11.31
N ILE A 165 6.22 17.68 -11.16
CA ILE A 165 4.98 16.96 -11.49
C ILE A 165 4.09 17.00 -10.24
N VAL A 166 2.85 17.47 -10.43
CA VAL A 166 1.85 17.62 -9.39
C VAL A 166 0.52 17.03 -9.81
N SER A 167 -0.31 16.65 -8.83
CA SER A 167 -1.71 16.28 -9.05
C SER A 167 -2.62 17.42 -8.61
N TYR A 168 -3.70 17.59 -9.32
CA TYR A 168 -4.76 18.56 -9.00
C TYR A 168 -5.89 17.97 -8.13
N GLY A 169 -5.71 16.77 -7.61
CA GLY A 169 -6.68 16.05 -6.76
C GLY A 169 -7.43 14.99 -7.52
#